data_5de551c7511157eb48def8052b485a75
#
_entry.id   5de551c7511157eb48def8052b485a75
#
_cell.length_a   1.000
_cell.length_b   1.000
_cell.length_c   1.000
_cell.angle_alpha   90.00
_cell.angle_beta   90.00
_cell.angle_gamma   90.00
#
_symmetry.space_group_name_H-M   'P 1'
#
loop_
_entity.id
_entity.type
_entity.pdbx_description
1 polymer ?
#
loop_
_entity_poly.entity_id
_entity_poly.type
_entity_poly.pdbx_seq_one_letter_code
_entity_poly.pdbx_strand_id
1 'polypeptide(L)'
;MRKLLYVLLALSFVFLPVPVFADGGALQFPMREGSSASAHKHNEEGISHFNQGHYDVALKHFQMASKIDPAVGESHYNEALCLDKLGRHGDATNHFYAARKHAHGNPAILKSGILNDHAPMKREG
;
A
#
# COMPACT_ATOMS: atom_id res chain seq x y z
N MET A 1 57.65 6.57 28.41
CA MET A 1 56.19 6.46 28.59
C MET A 1 55.51 6.44 27.24
N ARG A 2 55.07 5.27 26.83
CA ARG A 2 54.33 5.10 25.57
C ARG A 2 52.84 5.37 25.86
N LYS A 3 52.30 6.48 25.38
CA LYS A 3 50.86 6.72 25.41
C LYS A 3 50.26 5.91 24.27
N LEU A 4 49.56 4.82 24.58
CA LEU A 4 48.72 4.11 23.63
C LEU A 4 47.51 4.98 23.31
N LEU A 5 47.48 5.50 22.08
CA LEU A 5 46.31 6.21 21.56
C LEU A 5 45.33 5.13 21.05
N TYR A 6 44.34 4.80 21.83
CA TYR A 6 43.23 3.98 21.37
C TYR A 6 42.36 4.83 20.45
N VAL A 7 42.54 4.67 19.15
CA VAL A 7 41.61 5.18 18.17
C VAL A 7 40.39 4.26 18.23
N LEU A 8 39.38 4.68 18.96
CA LEU A 8 38.06 4.07 18.88
C LEU A 8 37.47 4.41 17.50
N LEU A 9 37.63 3.47 16.55
CA LEU A 9 36.86 3.50 15.31
C LEU A 9 35.40 3.22 15.69
N ALA A 10 34.63 4.28 15.87
CA ALA A 10 33.18 4.18 15.93
C ALA A 10 32.69 3.77 14.54
N LEU A 11 32.50 2.48 14.33
CA LEU A 11 31.74 1.97 13.21
C LEU A 11 30.31 2.46 13.35
N SER A 12 30.03 3.62 12.77
CA SER A 12 28.67 4.08 12.57
C SER A 12 27.98 3.11 11.61
N PHE A 13 27.29 2.14 12.16
CA PHE A 13 26.36 1.34 11.39
C PHE A 13 25.25 2.31 10.94
N VAL A 14 25.38 2.83 9.72
CA VAL A 14 24.29 3.49 9.04
C VAL A 14 23.27 2.38 8.73
N PHE A 15 22.29 2.26 9.61
CA PHE A 15 21.11 1.47 9.33
C PHE A 15 20.35 2.19 8.22
N LEU A 16 20.64 1.85 6.97
CA LEU A 16 19.77 2.20 5.86
C LEU A 16 18.48 1.39 6.09
N PRO A 17 17.32 2.05 6.21
CA PRO A 17 16.07 1.32 6.27
C PRO A 17 15.95 0.53 4.97
N VAL A 18 16.12 -0.78 5.07
CA VAL A 18 15.70 -1.68 3.98
C VAL A 18 14.20 -1.46 3.86
N PRO A 19 13.66 -1.13 2.69
CA PRO A 19 12.22 -1.11 2.52
C PRO A 19 11.74 -2.54 2.77
N VAL A 20 11.21 -2.76 3.97
CA VAL A 20 10.41 -3.94 4.24
C VAL A 20 9.15 -3.74 3.43
N PHE A 21 9.06 -4.39 2.27
CA PHE A 21 7.79 -4.62 1.62
C PHE A 21 7.00 -5.55 2.55
N ALA A 22 6.40 -4.96 3.60
CA ALA A 22 5.49 -5.69 4.43
C ALA A 22 4.31 -6.07 3.55
N ASP A 23 4.18 -7.34 3.25
CA ASP A 23 3.02 -7.93 2.60
C ASP A 23 1.79 -7.44 3.37
N GLY A 24 0.96 -6.57 2.76
CA GLY A 24 -0.27 -6.09 3.34
C GLY A 24 -0.35 -4.62 3.77
N GLY A 25 0.67 -3.79 3.54
CA GLY A 25 0.60 -2.34 3.76
C GLY A 25 -0.17 -1.59 2.67
N ALA A 26 -0.75 -0.44 3.03
CA ALA A 26 -1.41 0.44 2.08
C ALA A 26 -0.40 1.02 1.06
N LEU A 27 -0.80 1.11 -0.20
CA LEU A 27 0.06 1.47 -1.31
C LEU A 27 0.00 2.97 -1.62
N GLN A 28 1.15 3.52 -2.00
CA GLN A 28 1.28 4.89 -2.49
C GLN A 28 0.49 5.07 -3.79
N PHE A 29 -0.09 6.27 -3.97
CA PHE A 29 -0.75 6.63 -5.21
C PHE A 29 0.30 6.86 -6.30
N PRO A 30 0.19 6.21 -7.47
CA PRO A 30 1.18 6.37 -8.52
C PRO A 30 1.07 7.77 -9.14
N MET A 31 2.17 8.52 -9.10
CA MET A 31 2.27 9.81 -9.78
C MET A 31 2.69 9.57 -11.22
N ARG A 32 1.73 9.62 -12.12
CA ARG A 32 1.91 9.51 -13.57
C ARG A 32 1.50 10.81 -14.23
N GLU A 33 1.89 11.02 -15.48
CA GLU A 33 1.38 12.14 -16.27
C GLU A 33 -0.16 12.11 -16.30
N GLY A 34 -0.79 13.21 -15.96
CA GLY A 34 -2.24 13.32 -15.85
C GLY A 34 -2.86 12.83 -14.54
N SER A 35 -2.06 12.37 -13.58
CA SER A 35 -2.57 11.96 -12.26
C SER A 35 -3.20 13.13 -11.51
N SER A 36 -4.31 12.85 -10.82
CA SER A 36 -5.00 13.85 -9.99
C SER A 36 -4.24 14.13 -8.68
N ALA A 37 -3.83 15.38 -8.48
CA ALA A 37 -3.23 15.82 -7.21
C ALA A 37 -4.20 15.65 -6.03
N SER A 38 -5.50 15.83 -6.24
CA SER A 38 -6.52 15.64 -5.21
C SER A 38 -6.68 14.17 -4.84
N ALA A 39 -6.69 13.26 -5.82
CA ALA A 39 -6.72 11.82 -5.56
C ALA A 39 -5.47 11.35 -4.81
N HIS A 40 -4.30 11.84 -5.21
CA HIS A 40 -3.05 11.58 -4.50
C HIS A 40 -3.14 12.01 -3.03
N LYS A 41 -3.59 13.24 -2.76
CA LYS A 41 -3.74 13.76 -1.40
C LYS A 41 -4.66 12.88 -0.55
N HIS A 42 -5.83 12.50 -1.08
CA HIS A 42 -6.74 11.61 -0.36
C HIS A 42 -6.11 10.24 -0.08
N ASN A 43 -5.37 9.68 -1.03
CA ASN A 43 -4.67 8.41 -0.79
C ASN A 43 -3.63 8.53 0.32
N GLU A 44 -2.84 9.61 0.37
CA GLU A 44 -1.87 9.87 1.44
C GLU A 44 -2.53 10.02 2.82
N GLU A 45 -3.64 10.75 2.89
CA GLU A 45 -4.44 10.88 4.12
C GLU A 45 -4.99 9.50 4.55
N GLY A 46 -5.45 8.71 3.60
CA GLY A 46 -5.89 7.33 3.83
C GLY A 46 -4.79 6.45 4.40
N ILE A 47 -3.58 6.52 3.85
CA ILE A 47 -2.41 5.78 4.35
C ILE A 47 -2.10 6.19 5.78
N SER A 48 -2.12 7.47 6.09
CA SER A 48 -1.88 7.98 7.44
C SER A 48 -2.86 7.39 8.46
N HIS A 49 -4.15 7.39 8.15
CA HIS A 49 -5.18 6.79 9.01
C HIS A 49 -5.07 5.27 9.07
N PHE A 50 -4.76 4.62 7.96
CA PHE A 50 -4.55 3.17 7.92
C PHE A 50 -3.42 2.74 8.87
N ASN A 51 -2.29 3.45 8.84
CA ASN A 51 -1.14 3.18 9.70
C ASN A 51 -1.42 3.40 11.19
N GLN A 52 -2.43 4.21 11.52
CA GLN A 52 -2.92 4.42 12.88
C GLN A 52 -4.00 3.42 13.31
N GLY A 53 -4.41 2.51 12.42
CA GLY A 53 -5.50 1.56 12.66
C GLY A 53 -6.91 2.15 12.54
N HIS A 54 -7.03 3.38 12.03
CA HIS A 54 -8.31 4.06 11.78
C HIS A 54 -8.86 3.64 10.41
N TYR A 55 -9.23 2.35 10.28
CA TYR A 55 -9.58 1.75 8.99
C TYR A 55 -10.87 2.30 8.38
N ASP A 56 -11.83 2.73 9.18
CA ASP A 56 -13.07 3.36 8.74
C ASP A 56 -12.84 4.74 8.13
N VAL A 57 -11.97 5.54 8.74
CA VAL A 57 -11.58 6.85 8.22
C VAL A 57 -10.68 6.69 6.98
N ALA A 58 -9.71 5.78 7.05
CA ALA A 58 -8.85 5.46 5.93
C ALA A 58 -9.67 5.04 4.69
N LEU A 59 -10.67 4.18 4.88
CA LEU A 59 -11.58 3.75 3.81
C LEU A 59 -12.24 4.92 3.10
N LYS A 60 -12.75 5.91 3.85
CA LYS A 60 -13.39 7.10 3.27
C LYS A 60 -12.41 7.89 2.38
N HIS A 61 -11.17 8.06 2.83
CA HIS A 61 -10.16 8.75 2.04
C HIS A 61 -9.79 7.96 0.77
N PHE A 62 -9.60 6.66 0.86
CA PHE A 62 -9.33 5.83 -0.31
C PHE A 62 -10.50 5.79 -1.29
N GLN A 63 -11.74 5.80 -0.80
CA GLN A 63 -12.95 5.92 -1.63
C GLN A 63 -12.99 7.26 -2.38
N MET A 64 -12.60 8.36 -1.72
CA MET A 64 -12.48 9.66 -2.38
C MET A 64 -11.44 9.63 -3.49
N ALA A 65 -10.27 9.03 -3.24
CA ALA A 65 -9.23 8.88 -4.25
C ALA A 65 -9.72 8.07 -5.46
N SER A 66 -10.33 6.91 -5.24
CA SER A 66 -10.83 6.04 -6.33
C SER A 66 -12.05 6.62 -7.06
N LYS A 67 -12.85 7.46 -6.39
CA LYS A 67 -13.94 8.18 -7.03
C LYS A 67 -13.44 9.27 -7.98
N ILE A 68 -12.35 9.94 -7.61
CA ILE A 68 -11.72 10.96 -8.45
C ILE A 68 -11.01 10.31 -9.65
N ASP A 69 -10.27 9.24 -9.41
CA ASP A 69 -9.55 8.48 -10.44
C ASP A 69 -9.80 6.98 -10.27
N PRO A 70 -10.86 6.43 -10.89
CA PRO A 70 -11.24 5.03 -10.71
C PRO A 70 -10.32 4.03 -11.41
N ALA A 71 -9.39 4.48 -12.26
CA ALA A 71 -8.47 3.62 -13.00
C ALA A 71 -7.14 3.37 -12.26
N VAL A 72 -7.05 3.74 -10.98
CA VAL A 72 -5.86 3.54 -10.14
C VAL A 72 -6.04 2.33 -9.25
N GLY A 73 -5.32 1.25 -9.57
CA GLY A 73 -5.43 -0.02 -8.85
C GLY A 73 -4.99 0.06 -7.39
N GLU A 74 -4.03 0.91 -7.08
CA GLU A 74 -3.52 1.13 -5.73
C GLU A 74 -4.60 1.65 -4.77
N SER A 75 -5.46 2.56 -5.22
CA SER A 75 -6.58 3.07 -4.41
C SER A 75 -7.62 1.96 -4.14
N HIS A 76 -7.96 1.15 -5.14
CA HIS A 76 -8.85 0.00 -4.95
C HIS A 76 -8.25 -1.05 -4.01
N TYR A 77 -6.95 -1.29 -4.13
CA TYR A 77 -6.23 -2.19 -3.23
C TYR A 77 -6.31 -1.70 -1.78
N ASN A 78 -6.09 -0.42 -1.55
CA ASN A 78 -6.16 0.20 -0.23
C ASN A 78 -7.58 0.14 0.36
N GLU A 79 -8.62 0.37 -0.46
CA GLU A 79 -10.02 0.17 -0.05
C GLU A 79 -10.26 -1.28 0.39
N ALA A 80 -9.75 -2.25 -0.39
CA ALA A 80 -9.89 -3.67 -0.08
C ALA A 80 -9.22 -4.02 1.25
N LEU A 81 -8.02 -3.50 1.52
CA LEU A 81 -7.34 -3.71 2.79
C LEU A 81 -8.17 -3.20 3.98
N CYS A 82 -8.75 -2.00 3.86
CA CYS A 82 -9.60 -1.43 4.91
C CYS A 82 -10.85 -2.28 5.13
N LEU A 83 -11.52 -2.69 4.06
CA LEU A 83 -12.72 -3.52 4.10
C LEU A 83 -12.45 -4.88 4.75
N ASP A 84 -11.29 -5.49 4.44
CA ASP A 84 -10.86 -6.73 5.07
C ASP A 84 -10.64 -6.55 6.58
N LYS A 85 -9.93 -5.50 6.99
CA LYS A 85 -9.71 -5.15 8.39
C LYS A 85 -11.01 -4.88 9.15
N LEU A 86 -12.02 -4.36 8.48
CA LEU A 86 -13.37 -4.10 9.02
C LEU A 86 -14.27 -5.34 9.00
N GLY A 87 -13.80 -6.49 8.54
CA GLY A 87 -14.56 -7.74 8.45
C GLY A 87 -15.53 -7.82 7.26
N ARG A 88 -15.45 -6.88 6.32
CA ARG A 88 -16.30 -6.82 5.11
C ARG A 88 -15.62 -7.54 3.94
N HIS A 89 -15.40 -8.85 4.10
CA HIS A 89 -14.59 -9.66 3.19
C HIS A 89 -15.16 -9.75 1.75
N GLY A 90 -16.47 -9.81 1.59
CA GLY A 90 -17.10 -9.83 0.27
C GLY A 90 -16.88 -8.54 -0.52
N ASP A 91 -17.01 -7.39 0.14
CA ASP A 91 -16.72 -6.08 -0.46
C ASP A 91 -15.22 -5.95 -0.76
N ALA A 92 -14.35 -6.42 0.15
CA ALA A 92 -12.92 -6.45 -0.07
C ALA A 92 -12.55 -7.24 -1.33
N THR A 93 -13.15 -8.40 -1.54
CA THR A 93 -12.93 -9.23 -2.74
C THR A 93 -13.22 -8.45 -4.02
N ASN A 94 -14.33 -7.72 -4.06
CA ASN A 94 -14.69 -6.91 -5.24
C ASN A 94 -13.64 -5.84 -5.54
N HIS A 95 -13.13 -5.16 -4.50
CA HIS A 95 -12.09 -4.15 -4.66
C HIS A 95 -10.71 -4.75 -4.99
N PHE A 96 -10.40 -5.95 -4.52
CA PHE A 96 -9.18 -6.67 -4.95
C PHE A 96 -9.24 -7.04 -6.42
N TYR A 97 -10.38 -7.44 -6.96
CA TYR A 97 -10.55 -7.64 -8.40
C TYR A 97 -10.37 -6.35 -9.19
N ALA A 98 -10.93 -5.23 -8.71
CA ALA A 98 -10.73 -3.92 -9.32
C ALA A 98 -9.26 -3.48 -9.29
N ALA A 99 -8.57 -3.72 -8.18
CA ALA A 99 -7.14 -3.45 -8.05
C ALA A 99 -6.32 -4.22 -9.09
N ARG A 100 -6.59 -5.50 -9.25
CA ARG A 100 -5.92 -6.34 -10.26
C ARG A 100 -6.18 -5.83 -11.68
N LYS A 101 -7.42 -5.49 -11.99
CA LYS A 101 -7.80 -4.95 -13.31
C LYS A 101 -7.03 -3.68 -13.66
N HIS A 102 -6.77 -2.83 -12.66
CA HIS A 102 -6.10 -1.53 -12.83
C HIS A 102 -4.67 -1.51 -12.27
N ALA A 103 -4.05 -2.67 -12.12
CA ALA A 103 -2.71 -2.79 -11.53
C ALA A 103 -1.60 -2.19 -12.38
N HIS A 104 -1.78 -2.05 -13.69
CA HIS A 104 -0.79 -1.54 -14.63
C HIS A 104 0.62 -2.15 -14.43
N GLY A 105 0.67 -3.45 -14.17
CA GLY A 105 1.91 -4.18 -13.94
C GLY A 105 2.54 -4.01 -12.55
N ASN A 106 1.90 -3.33 -11.61
CA ASN A 106 2.44 -3.13 -10.27
C ASN A 106 2.56 -4.47 -9.51
N PRO A 107 3.81 -4.95 -9.22
CA PRO A 107 4.00 -6.21 -8.54
C PRO A 107 3.49 -6.21 -7.09
N ALA A 108 3.41 -5.04 -6.44
CA ALA A 108 2.84 -4.94 -5.10
C ALA A 108 1.35 -5.32 -5.07
N ILE A 109 0.64 -5.14 -6.19
CA ILE A 109 -0.73 -5.60 -6.37
C ILE A 109 -0.75 -7.05 -6.87
N LEU A 110 -0.10 -7.32 -8.00
CA LEU A 110 -0.20 -8.59 -8.72
C LEU A 110 0.39 -9.78 -7.95
N LYS A 111 1.39 -9.54 -7.11
CA LYS A 111 2.04 -10.56 -6.27
C LYS A 111 1.57 -10.53 -4.81
N SER A 112 0.56 -9.73 -4.49
CA SER A 112 0.01 -9.65 -3.15
C SER A 112 -0.65 -10.97 -2.74
N GLY A 113 -0.21 -11.55 -1.62
CA GLY A 113 -0.81 -12.76 -1.07
C GLY A 113 -2.27 -12.55 -0.68
N ILE A 114 -2.57 -11.48 0.06
CA ILE A 114 -3.94 -11.17 0.48
C ILE A 114 -4.87 -10.95 -0.73
N LEU A 115 -4.43 -10.26 -1.77
CA LEU A 115 -5.22 -10.09 -2.98
C LEU A 115 -5.51 -11.44 -3.64
N ASN A 116 -4.50 -12.28 -3.80
CA ASN A 116 -4.65 -13.57 -4.47
C ASN A 116 -5.50 -14.56 -3.66
N ASP A 117 -5.50 -14.45 -2.34
CA ASP A 117 -6.37 -15.24 -1.46
C ASP A 117 -7.84 -14.81 -1.57
N HIS A 118 -8.11 -13.51 -1.61
CA HIS A 118 -9.47 -12.97 -1.73
C HIS A 118 -10.02 -13.05 -3.16
N ALA A 119 -9.18 -12.83 -4.15
CA ALA A 119 -9.54 -12.73 -5.55
C ALA A 119 -8.67 -13.67 -6.41
N PRO A 120 -8.82 -14.98 -6.26
CA PRO A 120 -8.04 -15.93 -7.05
C PRO A 120 -8.30 -15.75 -8.55
N MET A 121 -7.26 -15.91 -9.37
CA MET A 121 -7.42 -15.94 -10.80
C MET A 121 -8.30 -17.13 -11.17
N LYS A 122 -9.37 -16.88 -11.95
CA LYS A 122 -10.19 -17.96 -12.50
C LYS A 122 -9.29 -18.79 -13.42
N ARG A 123 -9.15 -20.07 -13.12
CA ARG A 123 -8.58 -21.00 -14.10
C ARG A 123 -9.60 -21.07 -15.24
N GLU A 124 -9.22 -20.57 -16.40
CA GLU A 124 -9.95 -20.87 -17.62
C GLU A 124 -9.77 -22.38 -17.86
N GLY A 125 -10.86 -23.09 -17.67
CA GLY A 125 -10.92 -24.53 -17.93
C GLY A 125 -10.99 -24.82 -19.42
#